data_1d4e0470ea971b1cb4925076ebb74e5c
#
_entry.id   1d4e0470ea971b1cb4925076ebb74e5c
#
_cell.length_a   1.000
_cell.length_b   1.000
_cell.length_c   1.000
_cell.angle_alpha   90.00
_cell.angle_beta   90.00
_cell.angle_gamma   90.00
#
_symmetry.space_group_name_H-M   'P 1'
#
loop_
_entity.id
_entity.type
_entity.pdbx_description
1 polymer ?
#
loop_
_entity_poly.entity_id
_entity_poly.type
_entity_poly.pdbx_seq_one_letter_code
_entity_poly.pdbx_strand_id
1 'polypeptide(L)'
;MIKIKNLDDLLTNDLKGKTVYLRADLNLPIINGKVTDTTRIKSILPTIKELKKNKCKIVILSHFGRPKGSFNKKMSLKHIIPKVERVTKSKIHFSKDHIGKNFENLLKKIPDGSIVVMENTRFHKGEEKNFKYFAKDLAKNCDFFVNDAFSVAHRSHASVTGLTDYVPSYSGRSLEKEVITIGKFLSSKNKRKIAIIGGSKISTKINLINNLLKNVNVIVIGGAMANTFLLAQGRKIGKSLNEKSMVKIAKKIISNASKNKCKIILPVDAIVASNLREGGEFSEYSIENIPNDGLILDI
;
A
#
# COMPACT_ATOMS: atom_id res chain seq x y z
N MET A 1 1.02 -23.66 -1.85
CA MET A 1 0.05 -22.60 -1.50
C MET A 1 0.55 -21.91 -0.24
N ILE A 2 0.63 -20.59 -0.20
CA ILE A 2 1.04 -19.84 1.00
C ILE A 2 -0.06 -20.03 2.03
N LYS A 3 0.25 -20.69 3.16
CA LYS A 3 -0.68 -20.86 4.27
C LYS A 3 -0.48 -19.66 5.22
N ILE A 4 -1.50 -18.82 5.36
CA ILE A 4 -1.52 -17.71 6.31
C ILE A 4 -2.64 -17.97 7.32
N LYS A 5 -2.41 -17.62 8.58
CA LYS A 5 -3.49 -17.57 9.56
C LYS A 5 -4.45 -16.45 9.17
N ASN A 6 -5.72 -16.77 9.06
CA ASN A 6 -6.72 -15.83 8.56
C ASN A 6 -7.83 -15.54 9.59
N LEU A 7 -8.84 -14.81 9.17
CA LEU A 7 -9.94 -14.42 10.03
C LEU A 7 -10.77 -15.64 10.50
N ASP A 8 -10.88 -16.71 9.68
CA ASP A 8 -11.59 -17.94 10.10
C ASP A 8 -10.85 -18.61 11.27
N ASP A 9 -9.51 -18.64 11.23
CA ASP A 9 -8.72 -19.14 12.38
C ASP A 9 -8.90 -18.28 13.63
N LEU A 10 -9.01 -16.95 13.48
CA LEU A 10 -9.29 -16.06 14.62
C LEU A 10 -10.68 -16.33 15.22
N LEU A 11 -11.69 -16.52 14.36
CA LEU A 11 -13.07 -16.68 14.77
C LEU A 11 -13.37 -18.01 15.49
N THR A 12 -12.40 -18.93 15.56
CA THR A 12 -12.48 -20.11 16.43
C THR A 12 -12.34 -19.77 17.92
N ASN A 13 -11.86 -18.57 18.24
CA ASN A 13 -11.70 -18.11 19.62
C ASN A 13 -12.96 -17.38 20.12
N ASP A 14 -13.18 -17.34 21.44
CA ASP A 14 -14.18 -16.45 22.02
C ASP A 14 -13.66 -15.01 21.99
N LEU A 15 -14.28 -14.19 21.13
CA LEU A 15 -13.90 -12.79 20.92
C LEU A 15 -14.76 -11.80 21.73
N LYS A 16 -15.81 -12.26 22.42
CA LYS A 16 -16.68 -11.38 23.18
C LYS A 16 -15.90 -10.60 24.24
N GLY A 17 -16.01 -9.28 24.22
CA GLY A 17 -15.28 -8.38 25.12
C GLY A 17 -13.78 -8.24 24.84
N LYS A 18 -13.22 -9.05 23.96
CA LYS A 18 -11.81 -8.96 23.56
C LYS A 18 -11.52 -7.72 22.71
N THR A 19 -10.31 -7.22 22.78
CA THR A 19 -9.83 -6.09 21.99
C THR A 19 -9.03 -6.60 20.79
N VAL A 20 -9.56 -6.41 19.59
CA VAL A 20 -8.91 -6.77 18.33
C VAL A 20 -8.34 -5.52 17.66
N TYR A 21 -7.03 -5.49 17.47
CA TYR A 21 -6.39 -4.43 16.72
C TYR A 21 -6.44 -4.75 15.22
N LEU A 22 -7.05 -3.86 14.45
CA LEU A 22 -7.18 -3.97 13.01
C LEU A 22 -6.25 -2.97 12.32
N ARG A 23 -5.18 -3.46 11.70
CA ARG A 23 -4.33 -2.61 10.85
C ARG A 23 -5.01 -2.40 9.50
N ALA A 24 -5.45 -1.19 9.25
CA ALA A 24 -6.13 -0.79 8.02
C ALA A 24 -5.35 0.28 7.26
N ASP A 25 -5.58 0.41 5.96
CA ASP A 25 -5.08 1.55 5.18
C ASP A 25 -6.18 2.61 5.03
N LEU A 26 -6.14 3.61 5.91
CA LEU A 26 -7.01 4.78 5.86
C LEU A 26 -6.30 6.03 5.29
N ASN A 27 -5.20 5.85 4.56
CA ASN A 27 -4.49 6.94 3.89
C ASN A 27 -5.27 7.38 2.64
N LEU A 28 -6.41 8.02 2.86
CA LEU A 28 -7.39 8.38 1.84
C LEU A 28 -6.97 9.64 1.06
N PRO A 29 -7.30 9.75 -0.23
CA PRO A 29 -7.10 10.99 -0.98
C PRO A 29 -8.05 12.08 -0.47
N ILE A 30 -7.49 13.24 -0.17
CA ILE A 30 -8.23 14.44 0.27
C ILE A 30 -7.95 15.56 -0.72
N ILE A 31 -9.00 16.11 -1.33
CA ILE A 31 -8.95 17.30 -2.19
C ILE A 31 -9.87 18.35 -1.57
N ASN A 32 -9.36 19.55 -1.37
CA ASN A 32 -10.12 20.68 -0.77
C ASN A 32 -10.81 20.28 0.55
N GLY A 33 -10.11 19.54 1.41
CA GLY A 33 -10.60 19.10 2.71
C GLY A 33 -11.66 17.96 2.66
N LYS A 34 -11.99 17.44 1.49
CA LYS A 34 -12.99 16.37 1.32
C LYS A 34 -12.32 15.07 0.86
N VAL A 35 -12.70 13.95 1.48
CA VAL A 35 -12.31 12.61 1.03
C VAL A 35 -12.98 12.31 -0.29
N THR A 36 -12.20 12.08 -1.35
CA THR A 36 -12.69 11.86 -2.72
C THR A 36 -12.90 10.39 -3.06
N ASP A 37 -12.17 9.48 -2.41
CA ASP A 37 -12.32 8.04 -2.61
C ASP A 37 -12.44 7.29 -1.28
N THR A 38 -13.36 6.31 -1.23
CA THR A 38 -13.66 5.49 -0.05
C THR A 38 -13.33 4.02 -0.25
N THR A 39 -12.72 3.65 -1.36
CA THR A 39 -12.42 2.25 -1.70
C THR A 39 -11.64 1.55 -0.60
N ARG A 40 -10.67 2.22 0.02
CA ARG A 40 -9.88 1.68 1.15
C ARG A 40 -10.70 1.43 2.41
N ILE A 41 -11.71 2.24 2.69
CA ILE A 41 -12.63 1.96 3.80
C ILE A 41 -13.54 0.78 3.44
N LYS A 42 -14.03 0.73 2.20
CA LYS A 42 -14.92 -0.35 1.75
C LYS A 42 -14.21 -1.71 1.75
N SER A 43 -12.91 -1.77 1.43
CA SER A 43 -12.16 -3.03 1.39
C SER A 43 -12.07 -3.73 2.73
N ILE A 44 -12.06 -3.00 3.85
CA ILE A 44 -11.99 -3.57 5.21
C ILE A 44 -13.36 -3.85 5.83
N LEU A 45 -14.47 -3.48 5.17
CA LEU A 45 -15.83 -3.71 5.69
C LEU A 45 -16.15 -5.18 5.99
N PRO A 46 -15.76 -6.17 5.15
CA PRO A 46 -16.00 -7.57 5.46
C PRO A 46 -15.39 -7.96 6.81
N THR A 47 -14.12 -7.63 7.04
CA THR A 47 -13.41 -7.88 8.30
C THR A 47 -14.11 -7.19 9.49
N ILE A 48 -14.43 -5.90 9.37
CA ILE A 48 -15.14 -5.16 10.43
C ILE A 48 -16.50 -5.81 10.77
N LYS A 49 -17.28 -6.22 9.77
CA LYS A 49 -18.58 -6.84 9.98
C LYS A 49 -18.50 -8.15 10.77
N GLU A 50 -17.53 -9.01 10.41
CA GLU A 50 -17.33 -10.29 11.10
C GLU A 50 -16.85 -10.08 12.55
N LEU A 51 -15.87 -9.19 12.77
CA LEU A 51 -15.40 -8.86 14.11
C LEU A 51 -16.52 -8.25 14.97
N LYS A 52 -17.31 -7.35 14.39
CA LYS A 52 -18.44 -6.72 15.10
C LYS A 52 -19.53 -7.73 15.49
N LYS A 53 -19.83 -8.71 14.60
CA LYS A 53 -20.78 -9.80 14.87
C LYS A 53 -20.36 -10.62 16.09
N ASN A 54 -19.04 -10.77 16.30
CA ASN A 54 -18.47 -11.49 17.43
C ASN A 54 -18.27 -10.62 18.68
N LYS A 55 -18.86 -9.43 18.72
CA LYS A 55 -18.92 -8.53 19.88
C LYS A 55 -17.54 -8.18 20.48
N CYS A 56 -16.47 -8.19 19.70
CA CYS A 56 -15.17 -7.67 20.13
C CYS A 56 -15.08 -6.15 19.99
N LYS A 57 -14.22 -5.52 20.75
CA LYS A 57 -13.85 -4.10 20.58
C LYS A 57 -12.82 -4.00 19.47
N ILE A 58 -13.12 -3.25 18.41
CA ILE A 58 -12.26 -3.12 17.23
C ILE A 58 -11.46 -1.83 17.33
N VAL A 59 -10.15 -1.92 17.37
CA VAL A 59 -9.25 -0.77 17.42
C VAL A 59 -8.51 -0.65 16.09
N ILE A 60 -8.85 0.34 15.28
CA ILE A 60 -8.25 0.55 13.98
C ILE A 60 -6.97 1.35 14.11
N LEU A 61 -5.87 0.74 13.67
CA LEU A 61 -4.56 1.37 13.49
C LEU A 61 -4.37 1.75 12.03
N SER A 62 -4.01 2.98 11.74
CA SER A 62 -3.67 3.41 10.39
C SER A 62 -2.63 4.52 10.39
N HIS A 63 -2.02 4.69 9.22
CA HIS A 63 -1.19 5.85 8.93
C HIS A 63 -1.92 6.83 8.01
N PHE A 64 -1.47 8.09 8.01
CA PHE A 64 -1.91 9.10 7.07
C PHE A 64 -0.73 10.01 6.69
N GLY A 65 -0.40 10.09 5.40
CA GLY A 65 0.74 10.86 4.92
C GLY A 65 2.09 10.42 5.47
N ARG A 66 3.03 11.35 5.56
CA ARG A 66 4.42 11.12 6.03
C ARG A 66 4.86 12.19 7.04
N PRO A 67 4.37 12.17 8.27
CA PRO A 67 4.65 13.19 9.28
C PRO A 67 6.03 13.06 9.94
N LYS A 68 6.82 12.03 9.63
CA LYS A 68 8.20 11.83 10.12
C LYS A 68 8.32 11.80 11.66
N GLY A 69 7.37 11.17 12.35
CA GLY A 69 7.41 10.99 13.81
C GLY A 69 7.01 12.21 14.63
N SER A 70 6.31 13.18 14.05
CA SER A 70 5.82 14.37 14.73
C SER A 70 4.34 14.63 14.41
N PHE A 71 3.64 15.28 15.35
CA PHE A 71 2.24 15.65 15.14
C PHE A 71 2.12 16.70 14.04
N ASN A 72 1.17 16.46 13.11
CA ASN A 72 0.79 17.42 12.07
C ASN A 72 -0.73 17.40 11.91
N LYS A 73 -1.40 18.50 12.25
CA LYS A 73 -2.85 18.64 12.23
C LYS A 73 -3.47 18.24 10.87
N LYS A 74 -2.80 18.58 9.75
CA LYS A 74 -3.27 18.23 8.39
C LYS A 74 -3.21 16.72 8.12
N MET A 75 -2.41 15.97 8.88
CA MET A 75 -2.23 14.53 8.75
C MET A 75 -2.92 13.73 9.88
N SER A 76 -3.81 14.36 10.65
CA SER A 76 -4.60 13.70 11.66
C SER A 76 -5.71 12.85 11.04
N LEU A 77 -5.87 11.63 11.53
CA LEU A 77 -6.98 10.75 11.12
C LEU A 77 -8.35 11.27 11.60
N LYS A 78 -8.37 12.22 12.52
CA LYS A 78 -9.63 12.83 13.00
C LYS A 78 -10.47 13.40 11.86
N HIS A 79 -9.83 13.93 10.82
CA HIS A 79 -10.53 14.56 9.68
C HIS A 79 -11.35 13.57 8.85
N ILE A 80 -10.98 12.28 8.85
CA ILE A 80 -11.67 11.27 8.05
C ILE A 80 -12.76 10.52 8.84
N ILE A 81 -12.85 10.69 10.16
CA ILE A 81 -13.82 9.97 11.02
C ILE A 81 -15.25 10.06 10.50
N PRO A 82 -15.80 11.24 10.14
CA PRO A 82 -17.19 11.32 9.64
C PRO A 82 -17.41 10.48 8.38
N LYS A 83 -16.35 10.32 7.55
CA LYS A 83 -16.43 9.50 6.33
C LYS A 83 -16.37 8.01 6.68
N VAL A 84 -15.54 7.62 7.66
CA VAL A 84 -15.48 6.24 8.16
C VAL A 84 -16.82 5.85 8.77
N GLU A 85 -17.42 6.67 9.61
CA GLU A 85 -18.75 6.44 10.22
C GLU A 85 -19.81 6.21 9.15
N ARG A 86 -19.87 7.08 8.13
CA ARG A 86 -20.84 6.96 7.04
C ARG A 86 -20.69 5.64 6.29
N VAL A 87 -19.46 5.22 5.98
CA VAL A 87 -19.20 4.00 5.19
C VAL A 87 -19.38 2.74 6.03
N THR A 88 -18.96 2.74 7.28
CA THR A 88 -19.11 1.59 8.21
C THR A 88 -20.52 1.48 8.80
N LYS A 89 -21.33 2.53 8.68
CA LYS A 89 -22.64 2.67 9.34
C LYS A 89 -22.53 2.40 10.85
N SER A 90 -21.47 2.90 11.48
CA SER A 90 -21.19 2.68 12.91
C SER A 90 -20.61 3.95 13.51
N LYS A 91 -20.97 4.23 14.77
CA LYS A 91 -20.33 5.29 15.55
C LYS A 91 -18.87 4.92 15.78
N ILE A 92 -17.98 5.88 15.58
CA ILE A 92 -16.53 5.71 15.76
C ILE A 92 -16.07 6.52 16.97
N HIS A 93 -15.40 5.84 17.89
CA HIS A 93 -14.67 6.51 18.96
C HIS A 93 -13.27 6.87 18.45
N PHE A 94 -12.86 8.11 18.62
CA PHE A 94 -11.53 8.54 18.22
C PHE A 94 -10.61 8.65 19.43
N SER A 95 -9.46 8.00 19.38
CA SER A 95 -8.42 8.13 20.40
C SER A 95 -7.23 8.92 19.87
N LYS A 96 -6.84 9.99 20.57
CA LYS A 96 -5.59 10.72 20.30
C LYS A 96 -4.36 9.93 20.72
N ASP A 97 -4.53 9.07 21.73
CA ASP A 97 -3.44 8.31 22.34
C ASP A 97 -3.45 6.88 21.81
N HIS A 98 -2.25 6.32 21.56
CA HIS A 98 -2.07 4.92 21.18
C HIS A 98 -1.83 4.03 22.39
N ILE A 99 -1.36 4.59 23.49
CA ILE A 99 -0.95 3.90 24.72
C ILE A 99 -1.29 4.77 25.95
N GLY A 100 -1.32 4.14 27.12
CA GLY A 100 -1.48 4.82 28.40
C GLY A 100 -2.92 4.91 28.90
N LYS A 101 -3.05 5.48 30.12
CA LYS A 101 -4.29 5.47 30.92
C LYS A 101 -5.52 6.04 30.19
N ASN A 102 -5.36 7.07 29.37
CA ASN A 102 -6.50 7.68 28.68
C ASN A 102 -7.13 6.69 27.68
N PHE A 103 -6.28 5.98 26.91
CA PHE A 103 -6.74 4.96 25.98
C PHE A 103 -7.33 3.74 26.70
N GLU A 104 -6.70 3.27 27.77
CA GLU A 104 -7.22 2.19 28.62
C GLU A 104 -8.59 2.52 29.20
N ASN A 105 -8.77 3.75 29.71
CA ASN A 105 -10.05 4.25 30.22
C ASN A 105 -11.13 4.33 29.13
N LEU A 106 -10.74 4.71 27.91
CA LEU A 106 -11.66 4.68 26.76
C LEU A 106 -12.15 3.24 26.50
N LEU A 107 -11.23 2.27 26.43
CA LEU A 107 -11.57 0.86 26.18
C LEU A 107 -12.49 0.26 27.26
N LYS A 108 -12.33 0.67 28.53
CA LYS A 108 -13.20 0.24 29.63
C LYS A 108 -14.62 0.81 29.54
N LYS A 109 -14.77 2.04 29.00
CA LYS A 109 -16.05 2.75 28.93
C LYS A 109 -16.89 2.39 27.71
N ILE A 110 -16.30 1.95 26.63
CA ILE A 110 -17.04 1.64 25.40
C ILE A 110 -17.64 0.23 25.46
N PRO A 111 -18.88 0.03 24.94
CA PRO A 111 -19.49 -1.29 24.87
C PRO A 111 -18.78 -2.23 23.90
N ASP A 112 -19.02 -3.51 24.05
CA ASP A 112 -18.57 -4.54 23.12
C ASP A 112 -19.16 -4.31 21.72
N GLY A 113 -18.40 -4.63 20.67
CA GLY A 113 -18.78 -4.33 19.29
C GLY A 113 -18.49 -2.87 18.86
N SER A 114 -17.95 -2.03 19.75
CA SER A 114 -17.52 -0.67 19.42
C SER A 114 -16.31 -0.65 18.51
N ILE A 115 -16.21 0.44 17.73
CA ILE A 115 -15.06 0.71 16.86
C ILE A 115 -14.34 1.95 17.38
N VAL A 116 -13.04 1.83 17.59
CA VAL A 116 -12.13 2.93 17.91
C VAL A 116 -11.20 3.14 16.72
N VAL A 117 -10.98 4.37 16.29
CA VAL A 117 -9.88 4.74 15.39
C VAL A 117 -8.85 5.48 16.22
N MET A 118 -7.63 4.97 16.24
CA MET A 118 -6.50 5.68 16.85
C MET A 118 -5.99 6.78 15.93
N GLU A 119 -5.29 7.75 16.50
CA GLU A 119 -4.59 8.78 15.74
C GLU A 119 -3.53 8.15 14.82
N ASN A 120 -3.02 8.92 13.88
CA ASN A 120 -2.01 8.52 12.91
C ASN A 120 -0.78 7.88 13.60
N THR A 121 -0.57 6.57 13.38
CA THR A 121 0.53 5.82 14.00
C THR A 121 1.90 6.44 13.73
N ARG A 122 2.07 7.10 12.57
CA ARG A 122 3.31 7.76 12.17
C ARG A 122 3.61 9.06 12.90
N PHE A 123 2.73 9.53 13.78
CA PHE A 123 3.08 10.60 14.71
C PHE A 123 4.05 10.13 15.80
N HIS A 124 4.10 8.81 16.02
CA HIS A 124 5.04 8.23 16.97
C HIS A 124 6.38 7.89 16.31
N LYS A 125 7.49 8.38 16.90
CA LYS A 125 8.86 8.15 16.38
C LYS A 125 9.23 6.66 16.29
N GLY A 126 8.63 5.83 17.15
CA GLY A 126 8.87 4.38 17.18
C GLY A 126 8.14 3.60 16.10
N GLU A 127 7.17 4.18 15.39
CA GLU A 127 6.36 3.48 14.38
C GLU A 127 7.19 3.03 13.19
N GLU A 128 7.76 3.98 12.43
CA GLU A 128 8.50 3.68 11.19
C GLU A 128 9.85 2.99 11.44
N LYS A 129 10.40 3.14 12.64
CA LYS A 129 11.65 2.49 13.06
C LYS A 129 11.42 1.12 13.72
N ASN A 130 10.16 0.71 13.86
CA ASN A 130 9.76 -0.54 14.51
C ASN A 130 10.40 -0.71 15.90
N PHE A 131 10.36 0.35 16.73
CA PHE A 131 10.95 0.26 18.06
C PHE A 131 10.21 -0.74 18.94
N LYS A 132 10.93 -1.72 19.48
CA LYS A 132 10.39 -2.81 20.31
C LYS A 132 9.57 -2.31 21.49
N TYR A 133 10.03 -1.25 22.17
CA TYR A 133 9.30 -0.67 23.29
C TYR A 133 7.91 -0.16 22.87
N PHE A 134 7.82 0.51 21.72
CA PHE A 134 6.54 1.04 21.24
C PHE A 134 5.59 -0.09 20.79
N ALA A 135 6.10 -1.10 20.11
CA ALA A 135 5.32 -2.28 19.73
C ALA A 135 4.80 -3.03 20.98
N LYS A 136 5.65 -3.21 22.00
CA LYS A 136 5.28 -3.83 23.28
C LYS A 136 4.20 -3.02 24.02
N ASP A 137 4.33 -1.70 24.03
CA ASP A 137 3.34 -0.83 24.67
C ASP A 137 1.99 -0.84 23.92
N LEU A 138 2.01 -0.83 22.58
CA LEU A 138 0.79 -1.03 21.80
C LEU A 138 0.11 -2.36 22.10
N ALA A 139 0.90 -3.43 22.30
CA ALA A 139 0.38 -4.77 22.55
C ALA A 139 -0.36 -4.92 23.89
N LYS A 140 -0.10 -4.05 24.90
CA LYS A 140 -0.69 -4.17 26.25
C LYS A 140 -2.22 -4.27 26.29
N ASN A 141 -2.89 -3.61 25.36
CA ASN A 141 -4.35 -3.59 25.28
C ASN A 141 -4.90 -4.34 24.06
N CYS A 142 -4.11 -5.24 23.49
CA CYS A 142 -4.43 -5.97 22.28
C CYS A 142 -4.49 -7.47 22.60
N ASP A 143 -5.66 -8.08 22.52
CA ASP A 143 -5.78 -9.54 22.67
C ASP A 143 -5.41 -10.25 21.36
N PHE A 144 -5.79 -9.68 20.20
CA PHE A 144 -5.55 -10.23 18.88
C PHE A 144 -5.23 -9.12 17.88
N PHE A 145 -4.34 -9.40 16.95
CA PHE A 145 -4.00 -8.48 15.87
C PHE A 145 -4.47 -9.02 14.51
N VAL A 146 -5.13 -8.17 13.74
CA VAL A 146 -5.55 -8.46 12.36
C VAL A 146 -4.92 -7.46 11.42
N ASN A 147 -4.08 -7.92 10.48
CA ASN A 147 -3.57 -7.07 9.42
C ASN A 147 -4.50 -7.17 8.20
N ASP A 148 -5.10 -6.06 7.80
CA ASP A 148 -5.97 -5.96 6.62
C ASP A 148 -5.51 -4.88 5.63
N ALA A 149 -4.23 -4.51 5.71
CA ALA A 149 -3.59 -3.47 4.91
C ALA A 149 -2.46 -4.02 4.04
N PHE A 150 -2.80 -4.70 2.93
CA PHE A 150 -1.80 -5.25 1.99
C PHE A 150 -0.79 -4.20 1.51
N SER A 151 -1.26 -2.97 1.25
CA SER A 151 -0.43 -1.84 0.78
C SER A 151 0.76 -1.50 1.67
N VAL A 152 0.72 -1.88 2.95
CA VAL A 152 1.80 -1.63 3.92
C VAL A 152 2.41 -2.91 4.51
N ALA A 153 1.94 -4.09 4.10
CA ALA A 153 2.39 -5.37 4.65
C ALA A 153 3.90 -5.63 4.43
N HIS A 154 4.49 -4.97 3.42
CA HIS A 154 5.94 -5.03 3.13
C HIS A 154 6.80 -4.16 4.06
N ARG A 155 6.21 -3.37 4.96
CA ARG A 155 6.93 -2.42 5.83
C ARG A 155 7.19 -3.03 7.19
N SER A 156 8.43 -2.93 7.67
CA SER A 156 8.79 -3.27 9.04
C SER A 156 8.47 -2.10 9.98
N HIS A 157 7.20 -1.91 10.30
CA HIS A 157 6.71 -0.88 11.22
C HIS A 157 6.13 -1.51 12.48
N ALA A 158 6.10 -0.76 13.60
CA ALA A 158 5.60 -1.27 14.88
C ALA A 158 4.14 -1.77 14.78
N SER A 159 3.27 -1.02 14.10
CA SER A 159 1.85 -1.39 13.87
C SER A 159 1.63 -2.40 12.74
N VAL A 160 2.68 -2.96 12.15
CA VAL A 160 2.60 -3.97 11.07
C VAL A 160 3.29 -5.25 11.52
N THR A 161 4.63 -5.22 11.69
CA THR A 161 5.42 -6.40 12.10
C THR A 161 5.71 -6.43 13.60
N GLY A 162 5.91 -5.26 14.23
CA GLY A 162 6.29 -5.23 15.65
C GLY A 162 5.23 -5.83 16.59
N LEU A 163 3.94 -5.60 16.33
CA LEU A 163 2.86 -6.19 17.12
C LEU A 163 2.83 -7.73 17.05
N THR A 164 3.27 -8.32 15.92
CA THR A 164 3.20 -9.77 15.73
C THR A 164 4.14 -10.56 16.65
N ASP A 165 5.12 -9.87 17.25
CA ASP A 165 6.03 -10.49 18.23
C ASP A 165 5.38 -10.66 19.62
N TYR A 166 4.23 -10.00 19.88
CA TYR A 166 3.64 -9.92 21.20
C TYR A 166 2.23 -10.50 21.29
N VAL A 167 1.50 -10.59 20.17
CA VAL A 167 0.10 -11.02 20.15
C VAL A 167 -0.19 -11.98 19.00
N PRO A 168 -1.15 -12.91 19.15
CA PRO A 168 -1.62 -13.75 18.06
C PRO A 168 -2.11 -12.91 16.89
N SER A 169 -1.63 -13.20 15.67
CA SER A 169 -1.78 -12.34 14.51
C SER A 169 -2.40 -13.09 13.33
N TYR A 170 -3.30 -12.43 12.62
CA TYR A 170 -4.11 -12.98 11.56
C TYR A 170 -4.22 -12.02 10.38
N SER A 171 -4.55 -12.51 9.20
CA SER A 171 -4.95 -11.68 8.07
C SER A 171 -6.44 -11.35 8.09
N GLY A 172 -6.79 -10.11 7.78
CA GLY A 172 -8.16 -9.74 7.45
C GLY A 172 -8.53 -10.15 6.03
N ARG A 173 -9.81 -10.02 5.66
CA ARG A 173 -10.36 -10.49 4.39
C ARG A 173 -9.76 -9.82 3.16
N SER A 174 -9.40 -8.54 3.25
CA SER A 174 -8.77 -7.82 2.15
C SER A 174 -7.35 -8.32 1.91
N LEU A 175 -6.54 -8.43 2.96
CA LEU A 175 -5.18 -8.96 2.88
C LEU A 175 -5.17 -10.41 2.38
N GLU A 176 -6.04 -11.26 2.93
CA GLU A 176 -6.19 -12.65 2.54
C GLU A 176 -6.48 -12.78 1.04
N LYS A 177 -7.48 -12.02 0.55
CA LYS A 177 -7.87 -12.01 -0.87
C LYS A 177 -6.69 -11.65 -1.77
N GLU A 178 -5.93 -10.61 -1.43
CA GLU A 178 -4.74 -10.18 -2.18
C GLU A 178 -3.69 -11.30 -2.23
N VAL A 179 -3.33 -11.88 -1.08
CA VAL A 179 -2.32 -12.94 -0.99
C VAL A 179 -2.73 -14.17 -1.78
N ILE A 180 -4.00 -14.62 -1.64
CA ILE A 180 -4.52 -15.79 -2.37
C ILE A 180 -4.54 -15.52 -3.88
N THR A 181 -5.01 -14.32 -4.30
CA THR A 181 -5.12 -13.97 -5.71
C THR A 181 -3.74 -13.92 -6.38
N ILE A 182 -2.78 -13.24 -5.75
CA ILE A 182 -1.41 -13.16 -6.26
C ILE A 182 -0.76 -14.54 -6.24
N GLY A 183 -0.94 -15.32 -5.17
CA GLY A 183 -0.42 -16.67 -5.05
C GLY A 183 -0.94 -17.60 -6.15
N LYS A 184 -2.25 -17.58 -6.42
CA LYS A 184 -2.87 -18.34 -7.52
C LYS A 184 -2.35 -17.90 -8.89
N PHE A 185 -2.19 -16.58 -9.09
CA PHE A 185 -1.62 -16.05 -10.33
C PHE A 185 -0.19 -16.55 -10.54
N LEU A 186 0.66 -16.45 -9.53
CA LEU A 186 2.07 -16.84 -9.63
C LEU A 186 2.23 -18.37 -9.83
N SER A 187 1.42 -19.19 -9.15
CA SER A 187 1.50 -20.66 -9.23
C SER A 187 0.83 -21.27 -10.48
N SER A 188 0.03 -20.51 -11.24
CA SER A 188 -0.63 -21.04 -12.44
C SER A 188 0.41 -21.39 -13.51
N LYS A 189 0.46 -22.65 -13.98
CA LYS A 189 1.47 -23.13 -14.94
C LYS A 189 1.05 -22.92 -16.41
N ASN A 190 -0.23 -22.95 -16.72
CA ASN A 190 -0.74 -23.06 -18.11
C ASN A 190 -1.36 -21.77 -18.67
N LYS A 191 -1.12 -20.61 -18.05
CA LYS A 191 -1.67 -19.33 -18.51
C LYS A 191 -0.55 -18.37 -18.86
N ARG A 192 -0.68 -17.63 -19.96
CA ARG A 192 0.19 -16.49 -20.24
C ARG A 192 0.01 -15.44 -19.14
N LYS A 193 1.10 -15.05 -18.52
CA LYS A 193 1.13 -14.04 -17.46
C LYS A 193 1.73 -12.77 -17.99
N ILE A 194 1.05 -11.67 -17.77
CA ILE A 194 1.50 -10.32 -18.16
C ILE A 194 1.58 -9.48 -16.88
N ALA A 195 2.69 -8.80 -16.70
CA ALA A 195 2.85 -7.78 -15.66
C ALA A 195 2.98 -6.41 -16.32
N ILE A 196 2.22 -5.43 -15.82
CA ILE A 196 2.34 -4.03 -16.24
C ILE A 196 2.97 -3.26 -15.09
N ILE A 197 4.10 -2.61 -15.33
CA ILE A 197 4.86 -1.87 -14.33
C ILE A 197 5.00 -0.43 -14.78
N GLY A 198 4.43 0.49 -14.01
CA GLY A 198 4.59 1.92 -14.17
C GLY A 198 5.38 2.55 -13.02
N GLY A 199 5.85 3.77 -13.23
CA GLY A 199 6.53 4.58 -12.23
C GLY A 199 7.61 5.47 -12.81
N SER A 200 8.29 6.24 -11.95
CA SER A 200 9.31 7.19 -12.40
C SER A 200 10.73 6.63 -12.36
N LYS A 201 11.02 5.63 -11.50
CA LYS A 201 12.39 5.18 -11.23
C LYS A 201 12.54 3.67 -11.29
N ILE A 202 13.51 3.19 -12.09
CA ILE A 202 13.92 1.78 -12.12
C ILE A 202 14.56 1.37 -10.80
N SER A 203 15.42 2.23 -10.23
CA SER A 203 16.21 1.96 -9.02
C SER A 203 15.35 1.42 -7.86
N THR A 204 14.10 1.86 -7.75
CA THR A 204 13.17 1.43 -6.71
C THR A 204 12.48 0.09 -7.01
N LYS A 205 12.62 -0.47 -8.22
CA LYS A 205 11.84 -1.62 -8.71
C LYS A 205 12.71 -2.76 -9.26
N ILE A 206 14.04 -2.64 -9.19
CA ILE A 206 14.98 -3.63 -9.76
C ILE A 206 14.67 -5.05 -9.27
N ASN A 207 14.51 -5.22 -7.95
CA ASN A 207 14.25 -6.53 -7.35
C ASN A 207 12.90 -7.09 -7.79
N LEU A 208 11.87 -6.23 -7.88
CA LEU A 208 10.55 -6.62 -8.38
C LEU A 208 10.64 -7.08 -9.83
N ILE A 209 11.28 -6.30 -10.71
CA ILE A 209 11.42 -6.63 -12.13
C ILE A 209 12.18 -7.94 -12.30
N ASN A 210 13.32 -8.12 -11.64
CA ASN A 210 14.11 -9.34 -11.71
C ASN A 210 13.35 -10.58 -11.23
N ASN A 211 12.50 -10.43 -10.22
CA ASN A 211 11.64 -11.52 -9.75
C ASN A 211 10.54 -11.84 -10.78
N LEU A 212 9.92 -10.82 -11.36
CA LEU A 212 8.88 -11.00 -12.37
C LEU A 212 9.41 -11.66 -13.65
N LEU A 213 10.63 -11.36 -14.10
CA LEU A 213 11.26 -12.01 -15.27
C LEU A 213 11.23 -13.54 -15.20
N LYS A 214 11.28 -14.12 -14.00
CA LYS A 214 11.25 -15.57 -13.77
C LYS A 214 9.83 -16.14 -13.72
N ASN A 215 8.82 -15.30 -13.54
CA ASN A 215 7.46 -15.73 -13.18
C ASN A 215 6.39 -15.33 -14.18
N VAL A 216 6.70 -14.45 -15.15
CA VAL A 216 5.74 -13.96 -16.15
C VAL A 216 6.30 -14.10 -17.57
N ASN A 217 5.42 -14.12 -18.56
CA ASN A 217 5.81 -14.23 -19.97
C ASN A 217 6.06 -12.87 -20.64
N VAL A 218 5.40 -11.82 -20.12
CA VAL A 218 5.50 -10.46 -20.66
C VAL A 218 5.54 -9.46 -19.52
N ILE A 219 6.43 -8.48 -19.64
CA ILE A 219 6.44 -7.29 -18.80
C ILE A 219 6.25 -6.07 -19.70
N VAL A 220 5.18 -5.32 -19.45
CA VAL A 220 4.94 -4.01 -20.06
C VAL A 220 5.48 -2.94 -19.13
N ILE A 221 6.36 -2.08 -19.63
CA ILE A 221 6.97 -1.01 -18.84
C ILE A 221 6.40 0.33 -19.30
N GLY A 222 5.76 1.04 -18.37
CA GLY A 222 5.15 2.33 -18.57
C GLY A 222 5.66 3.42 -17.63
N GLY A 223 5.14 4.63 -17.78
CA GLY A 223 5.52 5.81 -17.03
C GLY A 223 6.96 6.26 -17.33
N ALA A 224 7.46 7.28 -16.62
CA ALA A 224 8.78 7.85 -16.88
C ALA A 224 9.96 6.83 -16.73
N MET A 225 9.73 5.71 -16.07
CA MET A 225 10.67 4.60 -15.99
C MET A 225 10.96 4.02 -17.40
N ALA A 226 9.98 4.00 -18.31
CA ALA A 226 10.15 3.53 -19.67
C ALA A 226 11.23 4.33 -20.41
N ASN A 227 11.37 5.63 -20.15
CA ASN A 227 12.38 6.49 -20.76
C ASN A 227 13.81 5.96 -20.52
N THR A 228 14.09 5.41 -19.34
CA THR A 228 15.40 4.83 -19.04
C THR A 228 15.64 3.54 -19.82
N PHE A 229 14.61 2.73 -20.08
CA PHE A 229 14.69 1.55 -20.93
C PHE A 229 14.83 1.93 -22.41
N LEU A 230 14.14 2.96 -22.88
CA LEU A 230 14.29 3.50 -24.23
C LEU A 230 15.71 4.00 -24.47
N LEU A 231 16.31 4.74 -23.52
CA LEU A 231 17.73 5.11 -23.56
C LEU A 231 18.65 3.88 -23.61
N ALA A 232 18.32 2.82 -22.88
CA ALA A 232 19.07 1.58 -22.90
C ALA A 232 19.05 0.90 -24.27
N GLN A 233 18.00 1.13 -25.08
CA GLN A 233 17.89 0.70 -26.47
C GLN A 233 18.50 1.69 -27.47
N GLY A 234 19.06 2.82 -27.01
CA GLY A 234 19.64 3.85 -27.87
C GLY A 234 18.64 4.84 -28.46
N ARG A 235 17.39 4.87 -27.94
CA ARG A 235 16.36 5.79 -28.41
C ARG A 235 16.54 7.18 -27.78
N LYS A 236 16.15 8.21 -28.52
CA LYS A 236 16.09 9.58 -28.02
C LYS A 236 14.83 9.75 -27.16
N ILE A 237 14.95 10.50 -26.06
CA ILE A 237 13.85 10.79 -25.15
C ILE A 237 13.73 12.29 -24.84
N GLY A 238 14.41 13.14 -25.61
CA GLY A 238 14.46 14.59 -25.38
C GLY A 238 14.94 14.96 -23.97
N LYS A 239 14.22 15.86 -23.32
CA LYS A 239 14.45 16.30 -21.94
C LYS A 239 13.67 15.49 -20.89
N SER A 240 13.08 14.36 -21.28
CA SER A 240 12.20 13.57 -20.42
C SER A 240 12.91 13.03 -19.17
N LEU A 241 12.14 12.89 -18.09
CA LEU A 241 12.62 12.32 -16.83
C LEU A 241 13.18 10.90 -17.04
N ASN A 242 14.38 10.67 -16.57
CA ASN A 242 15.08 9.38 -16.67
C ASN A 242 16.11 9.18 -15.55
N GLU A 243 16.64 7.98 -15.42
CA GLU A 243 17.76 7.66 -14.53
C GLU A 243 18.98 7.22 -15.36
N LYS A 244 19.80 8.18 -15.85
CA LYS A 244 20.99 7.90 -16.67
C LYS A 244 21.94 6.87 -16.04
N SER A 245 22.12 6.91 -14.72
CA SER A 245 22.95 5.95 -13.97
C SER A 245 22.42 4.50 -14.05
N MET A 246 21.12 4.32 -14.34
CA MET A 246 20.48 3.00 -14.42
C MET A 246 20.44 2.41 -15.83
N VAL A 247 20.92 3.10 -16.86
CA VAL A 247 20.90 2.61 -18.26
C VAL A 247 21.62 1.26 -18.41
N LYS A 248 22.78 1.09 -17.76
CA LYS A 248 23.50 -0.20 -17.77
C LYS A 248 22.67 -1.34 -17.13
N ILE A 249 21.96 -1.03 -16.07
CA ILE A 249 21.08 -1.98 -15.37
C ILE A 249 19.85 -2.30 -16.23
N ALA A 250 19.26 -1.30 -16.89
CA ALA A 250 18.15 -1.52 -17.83
C ALA A 250 18.56 -2.43 -19.00
N LYS A 251 19.76 -2.24 -19.59
CA LYS A 251 20.32 -3.16 -20.60
C LYS A 251 20.44 -4.59 -20.06
N LYS A 252 20.94 -4.76 -18.84
CA LYS A 252 21.07 -6.08 -18.20
C LYS A 252 19.69 -6.72 -17.97
N ILE A 253 18.68 -5.94 -17.58
CA ILE A 253 17.30 -6.42 -17.40
C ILE A 253 16.73 -6.91 -18.72
N ILE A 254 16.90 -6.15 -19.82
CA ILE A 254 16.46 -6.54 -21.18
C ILE A 254 17.13 -7.86 -21.59
N SER A 255 18.44 -7.98 -21.43
CA SER A 255 19.19 -9.21 -21.73
C SER A 255 18.71 -10.41 -20.90
N ASN A 256 18.47 -10.19 -19.59
CA ASN A 256 17.97 -11.24 -18.70
C ASN A 256 16.55 -11.66 -19.05
N ALA A 257 15.71 -10.74 -19.56
CA ALA A 257 14.37 -11.06 -20.02
C ALA A 257 14.40 -12.10 -21.15
N SER A 258 15.25 -11.90 -22.13
CA SER A 258 15.44 -12.86 -23.23
C SER A 258 15.87 -14.24 -22.72
N LYS A 259 16.82 -14.30 -21.78
CA LYS A 259 17.28 -15.55 -21.17
C LYS A 259 16.16 -16.31 -20.43
N ASN A 260 15.23 -15.57 -19.81
CA ASN A 260 14.08 -16.12 -19.08
C ASN A 260 12.85 -16.36 -19.98
N LYS A 261 12.96 -16.19 -21.30
CA LYS A 261 11.82 -16.28 -22.24
C LYS A 261 10.67 -15.32 -21.87
N CYS A 262 11.01 -14.17 -21.27
CA CYS A 262 10.09 -13.12 -20.91
C CYS A 262 10.23 -11.94 -21.86
N LYS A 263 9.16 -11.51 -22.53
CA LYS A 263 9.18 -10.36 -23.44
C LYS A 263 9.01 -9.06 -22.65
N ILE A 264 9.90 -8.10 -22.85
CA ILE A 264 9.70 -6.72 -22.39
C ILE A 264 9.05 -5.93 -23.52
N ILE A 265 7.94 -5.26 -23.21
CA ILE A 265 7.25 -4.33 -24.10
C ILE A 265 7.47 -2.93 -23.57
N LEU A 266 7.98 -2.05 -24.43
CA LEU A 266 8.15 -0.64 -24.20
C LEU A 266 7.15 0.14 -25.07
N PRO A 267 6.89 1.42 -24.76
CA PRO A 267 6.06 2.29 -25.60
C PRO A 267 6.57 2.37 -27.03
N VAL A 268 5.65 2.52 -27.98
CA VAL A 268 5.93 2.73 -29.41
C VAL A 268 5.66 4.17 -29.84
N ASP A 269 4.85 4.87 -29.05
CA ASP A 269 4.51 6.29 -29.19
C ASP A 269 4.48 6.97 -27.82
N ALA A 270 4.35 8.27 -27.81
CA ALA A 270 4.27 9.08 -26.59
C ALA A 270 3.60 10.43 -26.84
N ILE A 271 2.92 10.90 -25.81
CA ILE A 271 2.44 12.29 -25.73
C ILE A 271 3.60 13.17 -25.27
N VAL A 272 3.96 14.15 -26.05
CA VAL A 272 5.12 15.02 -25.83
C VAL A 272 4.69 16.48 -25.80
N ALA A 273 5.25 17.22 -24.84
CA ALA A 273 5.13 18.67 -24.77
C ALA A 273 6.52 19.32 -24.63
N SER A 274 6.60 20.62 -24.94
CA SER A 274 7.84 21.40 -24.75
C SER A 274 8.11 21.74 -23.29
N ASN A 275 7.05 21.77 -22.46
CA ASN A 275 7.14 22.07 -21.02
C ASN A 275 6.02 21.36 -20.22
N LEU A 276 6.22 21.26 -18.90
CA LEU A 276 5.22 20.72 -17.98
C LEU A 276 4.33 21.88 -17.48
N ARG A 277 3.25 22.17 -18.20
CA ARG A 277 2.30 23.24 -17.89
C ARG A 277 0.88 22.74 -18.03
N GLU A 278 0.03 23.02 -17.04
CA GLU A 278 -1.40 22.70 -17.12
C GLU A 278 -2.04 23.48 -18.30
N GLY A 279 -2.79 22.77 -19.15
CA GLY A 279 -3.37 23.34 -20.37
C GLY A 279 -2.35 23.66 -21.47
N GLY A 280 -1.11 23.18 -21.38
CA GLY A 280 -0.10 23.33 -22.42
C GLY A 280 -0.40 22.50 -23.68
N GLU A 281 0.18 22.93 -24.82
CA GLU A 281 0.08 22.18 -26.06
C GLU A 281 0.92 20.90 -25.99
N PHE A 282 0.37 19.83 -26.53
CA PHE A 282 1.04 18.54 -26.65
C PHE A 282 0.76 17.92 -28.00
N SER A 283 1.64 17.02 -28.43
CA SER A 283 1.46 16.25 -29.66
C SER A 283 1.91 14.81 -29.45
N GLU A 284 1.34 13.90 -30.22
CA GLU A 284 1.74 12.51 -30.25
C GLU A 284 2.95 12.35 -31.19
N TYR A 285 3.95 11.61 -30.72
CA TYR A 285 5.15 11.27 -31.48
C TYR A 285 5.44 9.78 -31.38
N SER A 286 5.84 9.18 -32.51
CA SER A 286 6.51 7.88 -32.44
C SER A 286 7.79 8.00 -31.59
N ILE A 287 8.11 6.96 -30.84
CA ILE A 287 9.35 6.88 -30.04
C ILE A 287 10.62 7.04 -30.89
N GLU A 288 10.55 6.80 -32.19
CA GLU A 288 11.65 7.03 -33.13
C GLU A 288 11.95 8.53 -33.33
N ASN A 289 10.95 9.41 -33.18
CA ASN A 289 10.98 10.80 -33.60
C ASN A 289 10.76 11.80 -32.46
N ILE A 290 11.12 11.44 -31.22
CA ILE A 290 10.98 12.37 -30.08
C ILE A 290 11.89 13.60 -30.26
N PRO A 291 11.32 14.82 -30.19
CA PRO A 291 12.08 16.07 -30.30
C PRO A 291 13.15 16.19 -29.22
N ASN A 292 14.30 16.79 -29.53
CA ASN A 292 15.42 16.93 -28.59
C ASN A 292 15.06 17.76 -27.34
N ASP A 293 14.13 18.69 -27.46
CA ASP A 293 13.61 19.56 -26.38
C ASP A 293 12.30 19.05 -25.78
N GLY A 294 11.72 17.97 -26.32
CA GLY A 294 10.46 17.39 -25.90
C GLY A 294 10.53 16.69 -24.55
N LEU A 295 9.41 16.75 -23.82
CA LEU A 295 9.15 16.06 -22.57
C LEU A 295 8.08 15.01 -22.81
N ILE A 296 8.39 13.73 -22.67
CA ILE A 296 7.39 12.65 -22.67
C ILE A 296 6.56 12.76 -21.39
N LEU A 297 5.27 13.03 -21.54
CA LEU A 297 4.31 13.20 -20.45
C LEU A 297 3.44 11.97 -20.23
N ASP A 298 3.09 11.28 -21.32
CA ASP A 298 2.30 10.04 -21.29
C ASP A 298 2.73 9.10 -22.43
N ILE A 299 2.31 7.82 -22.36
CA ILE A 299 2.70 6.73 -23.25
C ILE A 299 1.57 5.75 -23.47
#